data_61f82be7197c3d8b63719a1aefccaddf
#
_entry.id   61f82be7197c3d8b63719a1aefccaddf
#
_cell.length_a   1.000
_cell.length_b   1.000
_cell.length_c   1.000
_cell.angle_alpha   90.00
_cell.angle_beta   90.00
_cell.angle_gamma   90.00
#
_symmetry.space_group_name_H-M   'P 1'
#
loop_
_entity.id
_entity.type
_entity.pdbx_description
1 polymer ?
#
loop_
_entity_poly.entity_id
_entity_poly.type
_entity_poly.pdbx_seq_one_letter_code
_entity_poly.pdbx_strand_id
1 'polypeptide(L)'
;GNPWYDEARNWLAGLHEDGFGLCVTTQILREYLVVLTRASVFETSFTFDQAIQELEAILPTLTVFGESDRSAAQLRHLISRYDVRGKQIHDANIVAAMITEGVDTLVTYNPGDFKRFSEVHLQPAPLA
;
A
#
# COMPACT_ATOMS: atom_id res chain seq x y z
N GLY A 1 13.33 -18.97 -1.08
CA GLY A 1 12.39 -17.93 -0.83
C GLY A 1 11.02 -18.15 -1.44
N ASN A 2 10.15 -17.20 -1.26
CA ASN A 2 8.81 -17.22 -1.81
C ASN A 2 8.83 -16.60 -3.21
N PRO A 3 8.49 -17.34 -4.29
CA PRO A 3 8.52 -16.78 -5.65
C PRO A 3 7.61 -15.56 -5.81
N TRP A 4 6.46 -15.56 -5.17
CA TRP A 4 5.53 -14.43 -5.19
C TRP A 4 6.20 -13.16 -4.62
N TYR A 5 6.89 -13.32 -3.52
CA TYR A 5 7.58 -12.22 -2.84
C TYR A 5 8.72 -11.66 -3.72
N ASP A 6 9.52 -12.56 -4.30
CA ASP A 6 10.65 -12.16 -5.14
C ASP A 6 10.19 -11.42 -6.39
N GLU A 7 9.09 -11.87 -7.00
CA GLU A 7 8.52 -11.22 -8.18
C GLU A 7 8.01 -9.82 -7.84
N ALA A 8 7.30 -9.68 -6.73
CA ALA A 8 6.81 -8.38 -6.28
C ALA A 8 7.95 -7.42 -5.99
N ARG A 9 9.02 -7.90 -5.33
CA ARG A 9 10.19 -7.09 -5.04
C ARG A 9 10.89 -6.61 -6.30
N ASN A 10 11.08 -7.50 -7.28
CA ASN A 10 11.73 -7.16 -8.55
C ASN A 10 10.92 -6.13 -9.33
N TRP A 11 9.61 -6.27 -9.32
CA TRP A 11 8.72 -5.33 -9.98
C TRP A 11 8.79 -3.94 -9.33
N LEU A 12 8.79 -3.86 -8.00
CA LEU A 12 8.93 -2.59 -7.29
C LEU A 12 10.29 -1.94 -7.56
N ALA A 13 11.36 -2.76 -7.61
CA ALA A 13 12.69 -2.26 -7.94
C ALA A 13 12.71 -1.68 -9.36
N GLY A 14 12.04 -2.33 -10.31
CA GLY A 14 11.91 -1.83 -11.67
C GLY A 14 11.21 -0.48 -11.74
N LEU A 15 10.12 -0.30 -10.98
CA LEU A 15 9.44 0.98 -10.90
C LEU A 15 10.35 2.07 -10.35
N HIS A 16 11.14 1.77 -9.34
CA HIS A 16 12.08 2.71 -8.76
C HIS A 16 13.14 3.14 -9.77
N GLU A 17 13.68 2.17 -10.53
CA GLU A 17 14.65 2.44 -11.60
C GLU A 17 14.07 3.31 -12.71
N ASP A 18 12.77 3.16 -12.99
CA ASP A 18 12.06 3.96 -13.99
C ASP A 18 11.73 5.38 -13.49
N GLY A 19 12.20 5.75 -12.32
CA GLY A 19 12.04 7.10 -11.79
C GLY A 19 10.80 7.33 -10.93
N PHE A 20 10.07 6.26 -10.60
CA PHE A 20 8.93 6.38 -9.70
C PHE A 20 9.40 6.45 -8.26
N GLY A 21 8.95 7.46 -7.52
CA GLY A 21 9.11 7.49 -6.07
C GLY A 21 8.09 6.56 -5.44
N LEU A 22 8.55 5.70 -4.53
CA LEU A 22 7.68 4.76 -3.84
C LEU A 22 7.20 5.34 -2.52
N CYS A 23 5.89 5.33 -2.32
CA CYS A 23 5.24 5.87 -1.13
C CYS A 23 4.31 4.82 -0.53
N VAL A 24 4.18 4.84 0.79
CA VAL A 24 3.17 4.03 1.50
C VAL A 24 2.51 4.89 2.57
N THR A 25 1.23 4.59 2.86
CA THR A 25 0.58 5.19 4.02
C THR A 25 0.99 4.46 5.29
N THR A 26 0.87 5.12 6.44
CA THR A 26 1.10 4.46 7.72
C THR A 26 0.12 3.30 7.92
N GLN A 27 -1.10 3.39 7.40
CA GLN A 27 -2.07 2.30 7.44
C GLN A 27 -1.57 1.07 6.69
N ILE A 28 -1.12 1.25 5.45
CA ILE A 28 -0.60 0.14 4.63
C ILE A 28 0.63 -0.48 5.27
N LEU A 29 1.55 0.37 5.77
CA LEU A 29 2.75 -0.12 6.45
C LEU A 29 2.39 -0.97 7.67
N ARG A 30 1.43 -0.51 8.46
CA ARG A 30 0.98 -1.25 9.64
C ARG A 30 0.37 -2.60 9.25
N GLU A 31 -0.48 -2.64 8.23
CA GLU A 31 -1.08 -3.87 7.74
C GLU A 31 -0.02 -4.83 7.21
N TYR A 32 0.97 -4.31 6.50
CA TYR A 32 2.10 -5.09 6.02
C TYR A 32 2.88 -5.72 7.18
N LEU A 33 3.13 -4.95 8.24
CA LEU A 33 3.84 -5.45 9.43
C LEU A 33 3.06 -6.55 10.13
N VAL A 34 1.73 -6.45 10.19
CA VAL A 34 0.90 -7.51 10.75
C VAL A 34 1.07 -8.80 9.97
N VAL A 35 1.00 -8.73 8.64
CA VAL A 35 1.18 -9.90 7.79
C VAL A 35 2.60 -10.47 7.89
N LEU A 36 3.59 -9.60 7.85
CA LEU A 36 4.99 -10.00 7.87
C LEU A 36 5.37 -10.73 9.14
N THR A 37 4.76 -10.36 10.27
CA THR A 37 5.10 -10.95 11.57
C THR A 37 4.23 -12.13 11.97
N ARG A 38 3.24 -12.51 11.17
CA ARG A 38 2.45 -13.71 11.43
C ARG A 38 3.25 -14.95 11.08
N ALA A 39 3.49 -15.80 12.06
CA ALA A 39 4.23 -17.04 11.86
C ALA A 39 3.56 -17.96 10.85
N SER A 40 2.22 -17.99 10.80
CA SER A 40 1.46 -18.87 9.92
C SER A 40 1.56 -18.50 8.44
N VAL A 41 1.99 -17.30 8.10
CA VAL A 41 2.17 -16.88 6.71
C VAL A 41 3.44 -17.50 6.11
N PHE A 42 4.42 -17.78 6.96
CA PHE A 42 5.71 -18.29 6.53
C PHE A 42 5.85 -19.75 7.00
N GLU A 43 5.28 -20.66 6.22
CA GLU A 43 5.30 -22.09 6.53
C GLU A 43 6.66 -22.73 6.42
N THR A 44 7.61 -22.02 5.86
CA THR A 44 8.93 -22.56 5.58
C THR A 44 10.01 -21.80 6.36
N SER A 45 11.19 -21.69 5.81
CA SER A 45 12.40 -21.22 6.46
C SER A 45 12.49 -19.71 6.70
N PHE A 46 11.45 -18.94 6.41
CA PHE A 46 11.47 -17.49 6.59
C PHE A 46 11.22 -17.15 8.06
N THR A 47 12.25 -16.70 8.76
CA THR A 47 12.19 -16.41 10.18
C THR A 47 11.74 -14.97 10.44
N PHE A 48 11.38 -14.68 11.70
CA PHE A 48 11.07 -13.33 12.13
C PHE A 48 12.25 -12.38 11.88
N ASP A 49 13.48 -12.82 12.17
CA ASP A 49 14.66 -11.99 11.94
C ASP A 49 14.84 -11.66 10.45
N GLN A 50 14.59 -12.62 9.57
CA GLN A 50 14.62 -12.38 8.12
C GLN A 50 13.55 -11.37 7.71
N ALA A 51 12.36 -11.45 8.29
CA ALA A 51 11.29 -10.49 8.03
C ALA A 51 11.71 -9.07 8.41
N ILE A 52 12.33 -8.91 9.57
CA ILE A 52 12.80 -7.61 10.02
C ILE A 52 13.92 -7.09 9.12
N GLN A 53 14.84 -7.95 8.68
CA GLN A 53 15.90 -7.56 7.75
C GLN A 53 15.32 -7.05 6.42
N GLU A 54 14.29 -7.71 5.89
CA GLU A 54 13.62 -7.28 4.66
C GLU A 54 12.96 -5.92 4.85
N LEU A 55 12.31 -5.71 5.97
CA LEU A 55 11.70 -4.43 6.29
C LEU A 55 12.75 -3.32 6.35
N GLU A 56 13.86 -3.56 7.04
CA GLU A 56 14.96 -2.58 7.15
C GLU A 56 15.58 -2.26 5.80
N ALA A 57 15.59 -3.22 4.89
CA ALA A 57 16.10 -3.00 3.53
C ALA A 57 15.18 -2.13 2.69
N ILE A 58 13.87 -2.27 2.84
CA ILE A 58 12.90 -1.56 2.00
C ILE A 58 12.53 -0.17 2.54
N LEU A 59 12.46 0.00 3.86
CA LEU A 59 12.01 1.26 4.46
C LEU A 59 12.77 2.50 3.97
N PRO A 60 14.11 2.48 3.82
CA PRO A 60 14.81 3.67 3.32
C PRO A 60 14.45 4.06 1.90
N THR A 61 13.84 3.14 1.12
CA THR A 61 13.45 3.42 -0.27
C THR A 61 12.04 3.99 -0.37
N LEU A 62 11.30 4.04 0.75
CA LEU A 62 9.90 4.44 0.78
C LEU A 62 9.75 5.82 1.43
N THR A 63 8.81 6.59 0.92
CA THR A 63 8.29 7.74 1.63
C THR A 63 7.02 7.31 2.36
N VAL A 64 6.99 7.50 3.67
CA VAL A 64 5.84 7.13 4.49
C VAL A 64 5.06 8.40 4.84
N PHE A 65 3.75 8.39 4.57
CA PHE A 65 2.90 9.50 4.96
C PHE A 65 1.68 9.00 5.73
N GLY A 66 1.20 9.82 6.64
CA GLY A 66 0.16 9.41 7.57
C GLY A 66 -1.13 10.18 7.41
N GLU A 67 -2.03 9.89 8.31
CA GLU A 67 -3.30 10.57 8.43
C GLU A 67 -3.12 11.94 9.09
N SER A 68 -3.99 12.88 8.75
CA SER A 68 -3.97 14.23 9.27
C SER A 68 -5.39 14.79 9.28
N ASP A 69 -5.55 16.00 9.81
CA ASP A 69 -6.85 16.70 9.74
C ASP A 69 -7.27 16.91 8.28
N ARG A 70 -6.31 17.17 7.40
CA ARG A 70 -6.57 17.36 5.98
C ARG A 70 -7.02 16.07 5.31
N SER A 71 -6.39 14.94 5.62
CA SER A 71 -6.81 13.66 5.06
C SER A 71 -8.17 13.23 5.60
N ALA A 72 -8.50 13.55 6.86
CA ALA A 72 -9.80 13.28 7.41
C ALA A 72 -10.92 14.05 6.68
N ALA A 73 -10.66 15.28 6.30
CA ALA A 73 -11.61 16.07 5.50
C ALA A 73 -11.80 15.47 4.11
N GLN A 74 -10.71 15.03 3.47
CA GLN A 74 -10.79 14.34 2.19
C GLN A 74 -11.56 13.02 2.31
N LEU A 75 -11.35 12.28 3.38
CA LEU A 75 -12.07 11.03 3.61
C LEU A 75 -13.59 11.28 3.67
N ARG A 76 -14.04 12.29 4.39
CA ARG A 76 -15.46 12.63 4.44
C ARG A 76 -16.01 12.98 3.06
N HIS A 77 -15.23 13.70 2.26
CA HIS A 77 -15.62 14.06 0.91
C HIS A 77 -15.79 12.80 0.03
N LEU A 78 -14.84 11.86 0.12
CA LEU A 78 -14.90 10.62 -0.66
C LEU A 78 -16.08 9.74 -0.24
N ILE A 79 -16.31 9.61 1.05
CA ILE A 79 -17.45 8.84 1.57
C ILE A 79 -18.75 9.36 0.99
N SER A 80 -18.94 10.68 1.02
CA SER A 80 -20.15 11.33 0.50
C SER A 80 -20.27 11.18 -1.02
N ARG A 81 -19.17 11.42 -1.74
CA ARG A 81 -19.18 11.40 -3.22
C ARG A 81 -19.45 10.02 -3.78
N TYR A 82 -18.88 8.97 -3.18
CA TYR A 82 -18.92 7.61 -3.70
C TYR A 82 -19.78 6.65 -2.90
N ASP A 83 -20.50 7.16 -1.90
CA ASP A 83 -21.35 6.30 -1.05
C ASP A 83 -20.57 5.12 -0.45
N VAL A 84 -19.41 5.41 0.12
CA VAL A 84 -18.52 4.40 0.68
C VAL A 84 -19.06 3.94 2.05
N ARG A 85 -19.13 2.63 2.27
CA ARG A 85 -19.71 2.08 3.50
C ARG A 85 -18.88 0.91 4.04
N GLY A 86 -18.92 0.77 5.37
CA GLY A 86 -18.34 -0.38 6.04
C GLY A 86 -16.85 -0.49 5.84
N LYS A 87 -16.37 -1.68 5.53
CA LYS A 87 -14.95 -1.96 5.37
C LYS A 87 -14.30 -1.17 4.24
N GLN A 88 -15.10 -0.73 3.27
CA GLN A 88 -14.59 0.05 2.14
C GLN A 88 -14.07 1.42 2.56
N ILE A 89 -14.44 1.88 3.76
CA ILE A 89 -13.91 3.13 4.32
C ILE A 89 -12.39 3.06 4.49
N HIS A 90 -11.83 1.88 4.79
CA HIS A 90 -10.37 1.73 4.87
C HIS A 90 -9.69 2.03 3.53
N ASP A 91 -10.29 1.59 2.43
CA ASP A 91 -9.79 1.89 1.08
C ASP A 91 -9.90 3.38 0.76
N ALA A 92 -11.04 3.98 1.09
CA ALA A 92 -11.23 5.43 0.92
C ALA A 92 -10.22 6.23 1.75
N ASN A 93 -9.85 5.73 2.92
CA ASN A 93 -8.87 6.39 3.77
C ASN A 93 -7.48 6.43 3.13
N ILE A 94 -7.10 5.36 2.44
CA ILE A 94 -5.86 5.32 1.67
C ILE A 94 -5.88 6.38 0.58
N VAL A 95 -6.97 6.46 -0.17
CA VAL A 95 -7.13 7.44 -1.25
C VAL A 95 -7.12 8.87 -0.69
N ALA A 96 -7.78 9.09 0.44
CA ALA A 96 -7.80 10.41 1.10
C ALA A 96 -6.39 10.87 1.46
N ALA A 97 -5.57 9.98 2.02
CA ALA A 97 -4.18 10.30 2.34
C ALA A 97 -3.38 10.60 1.08
N MET A 98 -3.59 9.84 0.01
CA MET A 98 -2.94 10.08 -1.28
C MET A 98 -3.27 11.46 -1.83
N ILE A 99 -4.54 11.83 -1.86
CA ILE A 99 -4.98 13.14 -2.37
C ILE A 99 -4.31 14.25 -1.57
N THR A 100 -4.29 14.13 -0.25
CA THR A 100 -3.71 15.13 0.64
C THR A 100 -2.23 15.34 0.37
N GLU A 101 -1.50 14.26 0.04
CA GLU A 101 -0.06 14.31 -0.21
C GLU A 101 0.29 14.52 -1.69
N GLY A 102 -0.71 14.65 -2.56
CA GLY A 102 -0.46 14.86 -3.98
C GLY A 102 0.04 13.61 -4.70
N VAL A 103 -0.25 12.44 -4.18
CA VAL A 103 0.11 11.15 -4.79
C VAL A 103 -1.09 10.66 -5.60
N ASP A 104 -0.91 10.37 -6.88
CA ASP A 104 -2.01 10.06 -7.78
C ASP A 104 -2.04 8.61 -8.29
N THR A 105 -1.00 7.85 -8.09
CA THR A 105 -0.93 6.47 -8.61
C THR A 105 -0.89 5.46 -7.47
N LEU A 106 -1.82 4.52 -7.50
CA LEU A 106 -1.92 3.45 -6.52
C LEU A 106 -1.57 2.12 -7.17
N VAL A 107 -0.61 1.43 -6.57
CA VAL A 107 -0.26 0.06 -6.94
C VAL A 107 -1.02 -0.89 -6.03
N THR A 108 -1.80 -1.78 -6.59
CA THR A 108 -2.66 -2.67 -5.79
C THR A 108 -2.83 -4.02 -6.46
N TYR A 109 -2.98 -5.07 -5.63
CA TYR A 109 -3.41 -6.40 -6.09
C TYR A 109 -4.92 -6.48 -6.29
N ASN A 110 -5.69 -5.52 -5.77
CA ASN A 110 -7.14 -5.52 -5.81
C ASN A 110 -7.66 -4.24 -6.46
N PRO A 111 -7.41 -4.04 -7.77
CA PRO A 111 -7.83 -2.81 -8.42
C PRO A 111 -9.35 -2.59 -8.38
N GLY A 112 -10.13 -3.66 -8.31
CA GLY A 112 -11.59 -3.56 -8.21
C GLY A 112 -12.07 -2.77 -7.01
N ASP A 113 -11.33 -2.82 -5.90
CA ASP A 113 -11.70 -2.10 -4.67
C ASP A 113 -11.53 -0.59 -4.79
N PHE A 114 -10.77 -0.12 -5.79
CA PHE A 114 -10.43 1.30 -5.94
C PHE A 114 -10.95 1.94 -7.21
N LYS A 115 -11.59 1.17 -8.08
CA LYS A 115 -12.07 1.67 -9.40
C LYS A 115 -13.01 2.86 -9.30
N ARG A 116 -13.78 2.93 -8.21
CA ARG A 116 -14.74 4.02 -8.02
C ARG A 116 -14.08 5.38 -7.85
N PHE A 117 -12.83 5.41 -7.36
CA PHE A 117 -12.14 6.65 -7.04
C PHE A 117 -11.42 7.20 -8.27
N SER A 118 -12.08 8.15 -8.95
CA SER A 118 -11.51 8.75 -10.18
C SER A 118 -10.26 9.59 -9.91
N GLU A 119 -10.00 9.92 -8.65
CA GLU A 119 -8.85 10.74 -8.24
C GLU A 119 -7.52 9.99 -8.34
N VAL A 120 -7.55 8.66 -8.46
CA VAL A 120 -6.33 7.86 -8.50
C VAL A 120 -6.20 7.08 -9.79
N HIS A 121 -4.97 6.94 -10.25
CA HIS A 121 -4.60 6.03 -11.33
C HIS A 121 -4.21 4.69 -10.73
N LEU A 122 -4.79 3.61 -11.27
CA LEU A 122 -4.51 2.28 -10.77
C LEU A 122 -3.44 1.62 -11.61
N GLN A 123 -2.44 1.07 -10.92
CA GLN A 123 -1.39 0.25 -11.49
C GLN A 123 -1.49 -1.13 -10.85
N PRO A 124 -2.07 -2.13 -11.55
CA PRO A 124 -2.18 -3.47 -10.97
C PRO A 124 -0.80 -4.07 -10.68
N ALA A 125 -0.68 -4.72 -9.53
CA ALA A 125 0.52 -5.47 -9.21
C ALA A 125 0.58 -6.76 -10.05
N PRO A 126 1.78 -7.29 -10.33
CA PRO A 126 1.94 -8.37 -11.31
C PRO A 126 1.31 -9.70 -10.91
N LEU A 127 1.00 -9.89 -9.63
CA LEU A 127 0.44 -11.14 -9.12
C LEU A 127 -1.01 -10.99 -8.68
N ALA A 128 -1.72 -10.10 -9.29
CA ALA A 128 -3.13 -9.86 -8.97
C ALA A 128 -3.99 -11.12 -9.17
#